data_598c36a4a3d036111a855e3c65e14d56
#
_entry.id   598c36a4a3d036111a855e3c65e14d56
#
_cell.length_a   1.000
_cell.length_b   1.000
_cell.length_c   1.000
_cell.angle_alpha   90.00
_cell.angle_beta   90.00
_cell.angle_gamma   90.00
#
_symmetry.space_group_name_H-M   'P 1'
#
loop_
_entity.id
_entity.type
_entity.pdbx_description
1 polymer ?
#
loop_
_entity_poly.entity_id
_entity_poly.type
_entity_poly.pdbx_seq_one_letter_code
_entity_poly.pdbx_strand_id
1 'polypeptide(L)'
;RGLGDVYKRQVVSLDSFEDEDADVIFHYLYKEMELVSFGDHLKRYIYERAELEEPFSEIPQEVYKEIVVDSFKETYTPKSMNPTSTKLSALVNNWLNQASVKRETVFLLGFGLKMTTEDVSDFLTRVLKEQDFDFYNPDEVIYWYCYSTQQGYHKAEELKKKYEILAPVEVENTQVLYLSLIHI
;
A
#
# COMPACT_ATOMS: atom_id res chain seq x y z
N ARG A 1 -10.91 -15.89 -2.62
CA ARG A 1 -10.14 -16.95 -1.87
C ARG A 1 -9.41 -17.78 -2.91
N GLY A 2 -8.11 -17.52 -3.06
CA GLY A 2 -7.32 -18.09 -4.13
C GLY A 2 -6.83 -19.50 -3.83
N LEU A 3 -6.35 -20.19 -4.87
CA LEU A 3 -5.68 -21.50 -4.80
C LEU A 3 -4.59 -21.57 -3.70
N GLY A 4 -3.93 -20.42 -3.39
CA GLY A 4 -2.94 -20.30 -2.32
C GLY A 4 -3.48 -20.58 -0.92
N ASP A 5 -4.73 -20.19 -0.62
CA ASP A 5 -5.33 -20.41 0.71
C ASP A 5 -5.68 -21.89 0.93
N VAL A 6 -6.06 -22.60 -0.13
CA VAL A 6 -6.34 -24.03 -0.06
C VAL A 6 -5.04 -24.81 0.14
N TYR A 7 -3.99 -24.42 -0.56
CA TYR A 7 -2.67 -25.05 -0.45
C TYR A 7 -2.03 -24.79 0.94
N LYS A 8 -2.10 -23.56 1.45
CA LYS A 8 -1.66 -23.20 2.81
C LYS A 8 -2.33 -24.07 3.88
N ARG A 9 -3.66 -24.28 3.77
CA ARG A 9 -4.40 -25.15 4.69
C ARG A 9 -3.99 -26.61 4.57
N GLN A 10 -3.70 -27.08 3.35
CA GLN A 10 -3.34 -28.46 3.09
C GLN A 10 -1.96 -28.81 3.67
N VAL A 11 -0.98 -27.92 3.55
CA VAL A 11 0.38 -28.11 4.10
C VAL A 11 0.38 -28.03 5.64
N VAL A 12 -0.34 -27.08 6.23
CA VAL A 12 -0.45 -26.95 7.69
C VAL A 12 -1.22 -28.12 8.33
N SER A 13 -2.05 -28.84 7.57
CA SER A 13 -2.78 -30.01 8.05
C SER A 13 -2.06 -31.35 7.87
N LEU A 14 -0.86 -31.33 7.27
CA LEU A 14 -0.07 -32.56 7.06
C LEU A 14 0.71 -32.90 8.34
N ASP A 15 0.46 -34.07 8.90
CA ASP A 15 1.22 -34.64 10.04
C ASP A 15 2.74 -34.77 9.73
N SER A 16 3.10 -34.76 8.43
CA SER A 16 4.49 -34.82 7.94
C SER A 16 5.28 -33.52 8.09
N PHE A 17 4.64 -32.41 8.49
CA PHE A 17 5.32 -31.10 8.65
C PHE A 17 6.39 -31.14 9.76
N GLU A 18 6.23 -32.02 10.75
CA GLU A 18 7.21 -32.22 11.84
C GLU A 18 8.49 -32.92 11.37
N ASP A 19 8.42 -33.67 10.24
CA ASP A 19 9.55 -34.43 9.70
C ASP A 19 10.32 -33.69 8.59
N GLU A 20 9.85 -32.51 8.20
CA GLU A 20 10.50 -31.70 7.17
C GLU A 20 11.74 -30.97 7.68
N ASP A 21 12.75 -30.85 6.82
CA ASP A 21 13.95 -30.08 7.10
C ASP A 21 13.59 -28.60 7.40
N ALA A 22 14.25 -28.02 8.38
CA ALA A 22 14.04 -26.62 8.79
C ALA A 22 14.19 -25.65 7.60
N ASP A 23 15.08 -25.92 6.65
CA ASP A 23 15.29 -25.10 5.45
C ASP A 23 14.07 -25.17 4.51
N VAL A 24 13.43 -26.32 4.38
CA VAL A 24 12.20 -26.51 3.58
C VAL A 24 11.05 -25.78 4.23
N ILE A 25 10.88 -25.91 5.55
CA ILE A 25 9.86 -25.19 6.33
C ILE A 25 10.07 -23.68 6.21
N PHE A 26 11.30 -23.20 6.38
CA PHE A 26 11.62 -21.79 6.27
C PHE A 26 11.35 -21.25 4.86
N HIS A 27 11.75 -21.98 3.82
CA HIS A 27 11.49 -21.59 2.44
C HIS A 27 9.99 -21.53 2.15
N TYR A 28 9.22 -22.49 2.65
CA TYR A 28 7.77 -22.50 2.54
C TYR A 28 7.15 -21.28 3.26
N LEU A 29 7.52 -21.05 4.51
CA LEU A 29 7.00 -19.91 5.29
C LEU A 29 7.36 -18.58 4.64
N TYR A 30 8.58 -18.44 4.14
CA TYR A 30 9.03 -17.23 3.48
C TYR A 30 8.33 -16.98 2.15
N LYS A 31 8.21 -18.01 1.32
CA LYS A 31 7.68 -17.89 -0.04
C LYS A 31 6.15 -17.99 -0.11
N GLU A 32 5.58 -18.98 0.56
CA GLU A 32 4.16 -19.31 0.43
C GLU A 32 3.27 -18.59 1.44
N MET A 33 3.78 -18.35 2.64
CA MET A 33 3.09 -17.57 3.66
C MET A 33 3.45 -16.07 3.63
N GLU A 34 4.19 -15.66 2.62
CA GLU A 34 4.54 -14.26 2.39
C GLU A 34 5.24 -13.59 3.60
N LEU A 35 6.18 -14.29 4.22
CA LEU A 35 7.05 -13.72 5.26
C LEU A 35 8.10 -12.80 4.64
N VAL A 36 7.71 -12.02 3.65
CA VAL A 36 8.55 -11.04 2.97
C VAL A 36 8.38 -9.66 3.58
N SER A 37 9.40 -8.83 3.45
CA SER A 37 9.38 -7.46 3.96
C SER A 37 8.41 -6.57 3.17
N PHE A 38 8.01 -5.43 3.77
CA PHE A 38 7.29 -4.38 3.05
C PHE A 38 8.03 -3.95 1.78
N GLY A 39 9.35 -3.76 1.87
CA GLY A 39 10.18 -3.38 0.71
C GLY A 39 10.11 -4.40 -0.44
N ASP A 40 10.07 -5.70 -0.13
CA ASP A 40 9.92 -6.74 -1.15
C ASP A 40 8.53 -6.71 -1.81
N HIS A 41 7.48 -6.50 -1.03
CA HIS A 41 6.13 -6.32 -1.58
C HIS A 41 6.04 -5.09 -2.47
N LEU A 42 6.65 -3.98 -2.05
CA LEU A 42 6.68 -2.76 -2.85
C LEU A 42 7.44 -2.97 -4.17
N LYS A 43 8.60 -3.64 -4.14
CA LYS A 43 9.35 -3.99 -5.35
C LYS A 43 8.53 -4.88 -6.30
N ARG A 44 7.83 -5.89 -5.78
CA ARG A 44 6.97 -6.77 -6.58
C ARG A 44 5.82 -6.01 -7.23
N TYR A 45 5.17 -5.14 -6.47
CA TYR A 45 4.11 -4.27 -7.00
C TYR A 45 4.60 -3.40 -8.15
N ILE A 46 5.78 -2.77 -7.98
CA ILE A 46 6.40 -1.94 -9.02
C ILE A 46 6.78 -2.79 -10.23
N TYR A 47 7.39 -3.96 -10.00
CA TYR A 47 7.80 -4.90 -11.04
C TYR A 47 6.65 -5.29 -11.97
N GLU A 48 5.54 -5.70 -11.39
CA GLU A 48 4.35 -6.12 -12.13
C GLU A 48 3.71 -4.95 -12.89
N ARG A 49 3.66 -3.78 -12.26
CA ARG A 49 3.01 -2.60 -12.85
C ARG A 49 3.86 -1.91 -13.93
N ALA A 50 5.16 -1.94 -13.80
CA ALA A 50 6.09 -1.36 -14.79
C ALA A 50 6.40 -2.33 -15.94
N GLU A 51 5.84 -3.55 -15.92
CA GLU A 51 6.03 -4.58 -16.94
C GLU A 51 7.52 -4.81 -17.25
N LEU A 52 8.36 -4.89 -16.19
CA LEU A 52 9.80 -5.09 -16.35
C LEU A 52 10.07 -6.48 -16.93
N GLU A 53 10.93 -6.55 -17.96
CA GLU A 53 11.19 -7.77 -18.71
C GLU A 53 12.23 -8.66 -18.05
N GLU A 54 13.21 -8.08 -17.34
CA GLU A 54 14.27 -8.82 -16.67
C GLU A 54 13.70 -9.61 -15.48
N PRO A 55 14.30 -10.76 -15.12
CA PRO A 55 13.88 -11.50 -13.94
C PRO A 55 13.91 -10.65 -12.65
N PHE A 56 12.89 -10.76 -11.82
CA PHE A 56 12.73 -9.97 -10.57
C PHE A 56 14.00 -9.96 -9.71
N SER A 57 14.70 -11.10 -9.61
CA SER A 57 15.93 -11.26 -8.83
C SER A 57 17.14 -10.52 -9.40
N GLU A 58 17.11 -10.11 -10.66
CA GLU A 58 18.24 -9.48 -11.35
C GLU A 58 18.09 -7.95 -11.43
N ILE A 59 16.92 -7.40 -11.09
CA ILE A 59 16.68 -5.97 -11.17
C ILE A 59 17.34 -5.26 -9.97
N PRO A 60 18.26 -4.31 -10.23
CA PRO A 60 18.86 -3.51 -9.18
C PRO A 60 17.85 -2.66 -8.43
N GLN A 61 18.02 -2.47 -7.12
CA GLN A 61 17.15 -1.65 -6.30
C GLN A 61 17.02 -0.20 -6.82
N GLU A 62 18.06 0.32 -7.46
CA GLU A 62 18.06 1.68 -8.02
C GLU A 62 16.97 1.86 -9.08
N VAL A 63 16.67 0.82 -9.88
CA VAL A 63 15.59 0.85 -10.87
C VAL A 63 14.23 1.08 -10.20
N TYR A 64 13.94 0.31 -9.16
CA TYR A 64 12.70 0.50 -8.38
C TYR A 64 12.62 1.90 -7.76
N LYS A 65 13.73 2.38 -7.22
CA LYS A 65 13.83 3.71 -6.62
C LYS A 65 13.54 4.81 -7.63
N GLU A 66 14.13 4.74 -8.82
CA GLU A 66 13.91 5.71 -9.90
C GLU A 66 12.45 5.73 -10.34
N ILE A 67 11.82 4.57 -10.52
CA ILE A 67 10.39 4.46 -10.89
C ILE A 67 9.51 5.15 -9.83
N VAL A 68 9.73 4.90 -8.55
CA VAL A 68 8.95 5.54 -7.49
C VAL A 68 9.18 7.05 -7.45
N VAL A 69 10.44 7.48 -7.50
CA VAL A 69 10.78 8.91 -7.50
C VAL A 69 10.15 9.64 -8.67
N ASP A 70 10.21 9.06 -9.88
CA ASP A 70 9.63 9.67 -11.08
C ASP A 70 8.10 9.70 -11.01
N SER A 71 7.46 8.65 -10.49
CA SER A 71 6.01 8.67 -10.26
C SER A 71 5.59 9.78 -9.29
N PHE A 72 6.33 10.00 -8.22
CA PHE A 72 6.08 11.11 -7.28
C PHE A 72 6.30 12.49 -7.89
N LYS A 73 7.21 12.64 -8.86
CA LYS A 73 7.38 13.90 -9.61
C LYS A 73 6.18 14.24 -10.49
N GLU A 74 5.47 13.23 -10.99
CA GLU A 74 4.28 13.39 -11.82
C GLU A 74 3.01 13.66 -11.01
N THR A 75 3.03 13.37 -9.70
CA THR A 75 1.88 13.50 -8.82
C THR A 75 2.05 14.67 -7.87
N TYR A 76 0.95 15.37 -7.57
CA TYR A 76 0.95 16.32 -6.46
C TYR A 76 0.96 15.57 -5.13
N THR A 77 1.98 15.81 -4.34
CA THR A 77 2.17 15.22 -3.01
C THR A 77 2.40 16.32 -1.96
N PRO A 78 2.31 16.02 -0.64
CA PRO A 78 2.57 16.99 0.41
C PRO A 78 3.92 17.69 0.24
N LYS A 79 4.03 18.91 0.72
CA LYS A 79 5.29 19.70 0.65
C LYS A 79 6.49 18.98 1.27
N SER A 80 6.27 18.15 2.28
CA SER A 80 7.29 17.31 2.91
C SER A 80 7.89 16.26 1.95
N MET A 81 7.22 16.01 0.83
CA MET A 81 7.57 15.03 -0.19
C MET A 81 7.96 15.68 -1.51
N ASN A 82 8.52 16.89 -1.47
CA ASN A 82 8.95 17.58 -2.69
C ASN A 82 9.91 16.71 -3.50
N PRO A 83 9.57 16.35 -4.74
CA PRO A 83 10.34 15.43 -5.57
C PRO A 83 11.76 15.91 -5.94
N THR A 84 12.02 17.22 -5.83
CA THR A 84 13.37 17.77 -6.06
C THR A 84 14.29 17.62 -4.87
N SER A 85 13.78 17.17 -3.72
CA SER A 85 14.58 17.10 -2.51
C SER A 85 15.32 15.77 -2.40
N THR A 86 16.55 15.81 -1.94
CA THR A 86 17.33 14.64 -1.54
C THR A 86 16.59 13.78 -0.51
N LYS A 87 15.66 14.38 0.23
CA LYS A 87 14.80 13.69 1.20
C LYS A 87 13.88 12.66 0.56
N LEU A 88 13.29 12.94 -0.61
CA LEU A 88 12.41 11.97 -1.29
C LEU A 88 13.21 10.73 -1.68
N SER A 89 14.38 10.89 -2.30
CA SER A 89 15.24 9.78 -2.71
C SER A 89 15.67 8.91 -1.52
N ALA A 90 16.05 9.53 -0.39
CA ALA A 90 16.40 8.82 0.83
C ALA A 90 15.19 8.08 1.42
N LEU A 91 14.01 8.71 1.40
CA LEU A 91 12.77 8.14 1.93
C LEU A 91 12.32 6.93 1.12
N VAL A 92 12.37 7.03 -0.22
CA VAL A 92 12.05 5.90 -1.11
C VAL A 92 13.02 4.75 -0.88
N ASN A 93 14.32 5.03 -0.76
CA ASN A 93 15.31 4.01 -0.46
C ASN A 93 15.02 3.31 0.89
N ASN A 94 14.59 4.06 1.90
CA ASN A 94 14.15 3.47 3.17
C ASN A 94 12.95 2.53 2.98
N TRP A 95 11.91 2.96 2.26
CA TRP A 95 10.73 2.12 2.03
C TRP A 95 11.06 0.80 1.34
N LEU A 96 11.98 0.83 0.36
CA LEU A 96 12.41 -0.37 -0.37
C LEU A 96 13.24 -1.36 0.47
N ASN A 97 13.71 -0.93 1.66
CA ASN A 97 14.53 -1.76 2.57
C ASN A 97 13.85 -2.06 3.91
N GLN A 98 12.69 -1.47 4.20
CA GLN A 98 12.04 -1.66 5.49
C GLN A 98 11.25 -2.96 5.55
N ALA A 99 11.28 -3.60 6.72
CA ALA A 99 10.46 -4.77 7.01
C ALA A 99 8.96 -4.41 7.08
N SER A 100 8.64 -3.24 7.65
CA SER A 100 7.29 -2.70 7.74
C SER A 100 7.33 -1.17 7.72
N VAL A 101 6.20 -0.54 7.42
CA VAL A 101 6.01 0.91 7.43
C VAL A 101 4.73 1.26 8.20
N LYS A 102 4.55 2.54 8.48
CA LYS A 102 3.30 3.02 9.07
C LYS A 102 2.18 3.06 8.02
N ARG A 103 0.94 2.93 8.48
CA ARG A 103 -0.28 3.00 7.69
C ARG A 103 -0.33 4.25 6.78
N GLU A 104 0.08 5.40 7.32
CA GLU A 104 0.12 6.66 6.57
C GLU A 104 1.07 6.62 5.37
N THR A 105 2.13 5.82 5.45
CA THR A 105 3.06 5.61 4.33
C THR A 105 2.37 4.88 3.17
N VAL A 106 1.49 3.92 3.47
CA VAL A 106 0.72 3.21 2.45
C VAL A 106 -0.21 4.18 1.72
N PHE A 107 -0.91 5.04 2.43
CA PHE A 107 -1.76 6.07 1.81
C PHE A 107 -0.95 7.05 0.95
N LEU A 108 0.22 7.45 1.42
CA LEU A 108 1.10 8.32 0.65
C LEU A 108 1.57 7.65 -0.66
N LEU A 109 2.00 6.39 -0.58
CA LEU A 109 2.36 5.58 -1.75
C LEU A 109 1.17 5.39 -2.69
N GLY A 110 -0.03 5.22 -2.14
CA GLY A 110 -1.27 5.13 -2.91
C GLY A 110 -1.45 6.33 -3.85
N PHE A 111 -1.24 7.54 -3.36
CA PHE A 111 -1.27 8.74 -4.21
C PHE A 111 -0.06 8.85 -5.13
N GLY A 112 1.13 8.64 -4.62
CA GLY A 112 2.37 8.78 -5.39
C GLY A 112 2.50 7.80 -6.54
N LEU A 113 2.00 6.58 -6.39
CA LEU A 113 2.02 5.52 -7.38
C LEU A 113 0.69 5.36 -8.13
N LYS A 114 -0.29 6.22 -7.90
CA LYS A 114 -1.64 6.15 -8.52
C LYS A 114 -2.29 4.78 -8.32
N MET A 115 -2.20 4.25 -7.10
CA MET A 115 -2.77 2.95 -6.73
C MET A 115 -4.30 2.98 -6.80
N THR A 116 -4.89 1.82 -7.09
CA THR A 116 -6.34 1.64 -6.94
C THR A 116 -6.71 1.42 -5.47
N THR A 117 -8.01 1.45 -5.18
CA THR A 117 -8.53 1.12 -3.85
C THR A 117 -8.11 -0.29 -3.42
N GLU A 118 -8.18 -1.23 -4.36
CA GLU A 118 -7.81 -2.63 -4.17
C GLU A 118 -6.31 -2.78 -3.85
N ASP A 119 -5.45 -2.03 -4.57
CA ASP A 119 -4.01 -2.03 -4.31
C ASP A 119 -3.71 -1.55 -2.88
N VAL A 120 -4.31 -0.42 -2.48
CA VAL A 120 -4.12 0.14 -1.13
C VAL A 120 -4.66 -0.81 -0.06
N SER A 121 -5.87 -1.35 -0.25
CA SER A 121 -6.48 -2.35 0.64
C SER A 121 -5.58 -3.58 0.79
N ASP A 122 -4.98 -4.08 -0.29
CA ASP A 122 -4.05 -5.20 -0.27
C ASP A 122 -2.79 -4.90 0.56
N PHE A 123 -2.21 -3.70 0.40
CA PHE A 123 -1.08 -3.27 1.23
C PHE A 123 -1.44 -3.15 2.71
N LEU A 124 -2.62 -2.62 3.05
CA LEU A 124 -3.07 -2.51 4.44
C LEU A 124 -3.28 -3.89 5.08
N THR A 125 -4.02 -4.77 4.40
CA THR A 125 -4.49 -6.02 4.99
C THR A 125 -3.48 -7.16 4.84
N ARG A 126 -2.92 -7.35 3.65
CA ARG A 126 -2.02 -8.46 3.36
C ARG A 126 -0.56 -8.15 3.72
N VAL A 127 -0.09 -6.93 3.40
CA VAL A 127 1.32 -6.56 3.62
C VAL A 127 1.56 -6.09 5.05
N LEU A 128 0.79 -5.11 5.54
CA LEU A 128 0.93 -4.60 6.91
C LEU A 128 0.26 -5.51 7.95
N LYS A 129 -0.64 -6.42 7.56
CA LYS A 129 -1.43 -7.25 8.47
C LYS A 129 -2.33 -6.42 9.41
N GLU A 130 -2.75 -5.25 8.96
CA GLU A 130 -3.66 -4.35 9.66
C GLU A 130 -5.09 -4.49 9.14
N GLN A 131 -6.02 -3.76 9.74
CA GLN A 131 -7.39 -3.64 9.22
C GLN A 131 -7.39 -2.85 7.91
N ASP A 132 -8.40 -3.09 7.09
CA ASP A 132 -8.68 -2.32 5.87
C ASP A 132 -9.04 -0.85 6.20
N PHE A 133 -9.47 -0.08 5.21
CA PHE A 133 -9.88 1.31 5.42
C PHE A 133 -10.82 1.47 6.62
N ASP A 134 -10.49 2.41 7.48
CA ASP A 134 -11.34 2.79 8.61
C ASP A 134 -12.37 3.83 8.18
N PHE A 135 -13.61 3.38 7.95
CA PHE A 135 -14.70 4.27 7.55
C PHE A 135 -15.25 5.15 8.68
N TYR A 136 -14.73 5.02 9.89
CA TYR A 136 -14.95 5.97 10.99
C TYR A 136 -13.87 7.07 11.05
N ASN A 137 -12.80 6.94 10.27
CA ASN A 137 -11.77 7.94 10.13
C ASN A 137 -12.04 8.81 8.89
N PRO A 138 -12.38 10.11 9.04
CA PRO A 138 -12.68 10.98 7.91
C PRO A 138 -11.58 11.06 6.86
N ASP A 139 -10.31 11.06 7.28
CA ASP A 139 -9.18 11.09 6.36
C ASP A 139 -9.12 9.86 5.48
N GLU A 140 -9.35 8.68 6.06
CA GLU A 140 -9.33 7.42 5.30
C GLU A 140 -10.52 7.29 4.36
N VAL A 141 -11.69 7.79 4.75
CA VAL A 141 -12.85 7.87 3.85
C VAL A 141 -12.54 8.75 2.63
N ILE A 142 -11.90 9.90 2.86
CA ILE A 142 -11.49 10.81 1.78
C ILE A 142 -10.44 10.13 0.87
N TYR A 143 -9.46 9.44 1.43
CA TYR A 143 -8.45 8.72 0.66
C TYR A 143 -9.09 7.60 -0.16
N TRP A 144 -9.96 6.79 0.45
CA TRP A 144 -10.70 5.74 -0.23
C TRP A 144 -11.49 6.30 -1.42
N TYR A 145 -12.21 7.41 -1.23
CA TYR A 145 -12.93 8.09 -2.31
C TYR A 145 -11.99 8.53 -3.44
N CYS A 146 -10.86 9.14 -3.11
CA CYS A 146 -9.88 9.59 -4.09
C CYS A 146 -9.31 8.42 -4.91
N TYR A 147 -8.97 7.29 -4.28
CA TYR A 147 -8.50 6.11 -5.00
C TYR A 147 -9.60 5.50 -5.87
N SER A 148 -10.82 5.40 -5.37
CA SER A 148 -11.97 4.86 -6.12
C SER A 148 -12.29 5.68 -7.37
N THR A 149 -12.06 6.99 -7.32
CA THR A 149 -12.35 7.92 -8.41
C THR A 149 -11.11 8.34 -9.19
N GLN A 150 -9.95 7.73 -8.90
CA GLN A 150 -8.65 8.06 -9.51
C GLN A 150 -8.29 9.56 -9.39
N GLN A 151 -8.64 10.16 -8.25
CA GLN A 151 -8.30 11.54 -7.92
C GLN A 151 -6.94 11.60 -7.22
N GLY A 152 -6.18 12.66 -7.47
CA GLY A 152 -4.88 12.88 -6.83
C GLY A 152 -4.96 13.43 -5.41
N TYR A 153 -3.80 13.52 -4.76
CA TYR A 153 -3.67 14.05 -3.40
C TYR A 153 -4.23 15.49 -3.24
N HIS A 154 -4.15 16.31 -4.29
CA HIS A 154 -4.74 17.66 -4.29
C HIS A 154 -6.25 17.64 -4.00
N LYS A 155 -6.96 16.66 -4.58
CA LYS A 155 -8.40 16.48 -4.30
C LYS A 155 -8.64 16.06 -2.85
N ALA A 156 -7.79 15.21 -2.30
CA ALA A 156 -7.88 14.83 -0.88
C ALA A 156 -7.70 16.05 0.04
N GLU A 157 -6.74 16.94 -0.23
CA GLU A 157 -6.56 18.18 0.53
C GLU A 157 -7.76 19.14 0.42
N GLU A 158 -8.33 19.26 -0.77
CA GLU A 158 -9.56 20.06 -0.98
C GLU A 158 -10.72 19.52 -0.14
N LEU A 159 -10.93 18.20 -0.16
CA LEU A 159 -12.00 17.56 0.60
C LEU A 159 -11.78 17.64 2.10
N LYS A 160 -10.56 17.49 2.58
CA LYS A 160 -10.23 17.67 4.01
C LYS A 160 -10.55 19.08 4.50
N LYS A 161 -10.17 20.11 3.74
CA LYS A 161 -10.51 21.51 4.08
C LYS A 161 -12.03 21.74 4.09
N LYS A 162 -12.74 21.16 3.12
CA LYS A 162 -14.21 21.24 3.07
C LYS A 162 -14.85 20.54 4.26
N TYR A 163 -14.33 19.38 4.65
CA TYR A 163 -14.76 18.66 5.84
C TYR A 163 -14.52 19.47 7.12
N GLU A 164 -13.34 20.06 7.30
CA GLU A 164 -13.03 20.91 8.45
C GLU A 164 -14.00 22.08 8.62
N ILE A 165 -14.43 22.68 7.51
CA ILE A 165 -15.44 23.76 7.51
C ILE A 165 -16.82 23.25 7.96
N LEU A 166 -17.13 21.99 7.64
CA LEU A 166 -18.42 21.38 7.97
C LEU A 166 -18.46 20.72 9.35
N ALA A 167 -17.29 20.39 9.89
CA ALA A 167 -17.13 19.62 11.15
C ALA A 167 -17.60 20.29 12.45
N PRO A 168 -17.88 21.63 12.55
CA PRO A 168 -18.50 22.19 13.75
C PRO A 168 -19.91 21.70 14.06
N VAL A 169 -20.56 21.03 13.13
CA VAL A 169 -21.82 20.33 13.35
C VAL A 169 -21.46 18.88 13.64
N GLU A 170 -21.64 18.42 14.87
CA GLU A 170 -21.37 17.06 15.33
C GLU A 170 -21.76 16.01 14.28
N VAL A 171 -20.78 15.55 13.48
CA VAL A 171 -20.98 14.42 12.59
C VAL A 171 -20.74 13.17 13.40
N GLU A 172 -21.77 12.71 14.09
CA GLU A 172 -21.73 11.46 14.85
C GLU A 172 -21.42 10.23 14.01
N ASN A 173 -21.40 10.35 12.66
CA ASN A 173 -21.25 9.20 11.80
C ASN A 173 -20.51 9.53 10.50
N THR A 174 -19.27 9.05 10.37
CA THR A 174 -18.42 9.17 9.16
C THR A 174 -19.08 8.55 7.92
N GLN A 175 -20.03 7.64 8.08
CA GLN A 175 -20.80 7.09 6.97
C GLN A 175 -21.62 8.15 6.25
N VAL A 176 -22.04 9.21 6.95
CA VAL A 176 -22.74 10.37 6.34
C VAL A 176 -21.80 11.10 5.39
N LEU A 177 -20.53 11.27 5.77
CA LEU A 177 -19.51 11.87 4.90
C LEU A 177 -19.30 11.02 3.63
N TYR A 178 -19.16 9.70 3.79
CA TYR A 178 -19.04 8.76 2.69
C TYR A 178 -20.19 8.88 1.69
N LEU A 179 -21.44 8.85 2.18
CA LEU A 179 -22.62 8.98 1.33
C LEU A 179 -22.68 10.36 0.64
N SER A 180 -22.29 11.42 1.31
CA SER A 180 -22.28 12.78 0.72
C SER A 180 -21.21 12.93 -0.37
N LEU A 181 -20.08 12.22 -0.27
CA LEU A 181 -19.02 12.21 -1.28
C LEU A 181 -19.43 11.45 -2.55
N ILE A 182 -20.21 10.37 -2.42
CA ILE A 182 -20.71 9.59 -3.55
C ILE A 182 -21.75 10.36 -4.38
N HIS A 183 -22.50 11.26 -3.75
CA HIS A 183 -23.59 12.02 -4.40
C HIS A 183 -23.11 13.37 -4.98
N ILE A 184 -21.82 13.68 -4.88
CA ILE A 184 -21.22 14.85 -5.52
C ILE A 184 -20.70 14.50 -6.91
#